data_b1a9e9813856b8569d0d65bd5771fc20
#
_entry.id   b1a9e9813856b8569d0d65bd5771fc20
#
_cell.length_a   1.000
_cell.length_b   1.000
_cell.length_c   1.000
_cell.angle_alpha   90.00
_cell.angle_beta   90.00
_cell.angle_gamma   90.00
#
_symmetry.space_group_name_H-M   'P 1'
#
loop_
_entity.id
_entity.type
_entity.pdbx_description
1 polymer ?
#
loop_
_entity_poly.entity_id
_entity_poly.type
_entity_poly.pdbx_seq_one_letter_code
_entity_poly.pdbx_strand_id
1 'polypeptide(L)' 'MNVSVLNILIMAKIQLNGRKIELKNKHTILALLKRYKIDSKKIAVELNGKIINRNKYKIVCLKNKDKMEIVNFIGGG' A
#
# COMPACT_ATOMS: atom_id res chain seq x y z
N MET A 1 0.53 -11.80 29.25
CA MET A 1 0.02 -11.63 27.90
C MET A 1 0.67 -12.62 26.97
N ASN A 2 -0.10 -13.10 26.05
CA ASN A 2 0.32 -14.13 25.15
C ASN A 2 1.02 -13.51 23.94
N VAL A 3 2.11 -14.11 23.51
CA VAL A 3 2.90 -13.60 22.37
C VAL A 3 2.07 -13.58 21.09
N SER A 4 1.15 -14.50 20.92
CA SER A 4 0.32 -14.57 19.72
C SER A 4 -0.56 -13.33 19.54
N VAL A 5 -0.90 -12.65 20.62
CA VAL A 5 -1.67 -11.42 20.55
C VAL A 5 -0.88 -10.32 19.84
N LEU A 6 0.43 -10.24 20.11
CA LEU A 6 1.29 -9.27 19.45
C LEU A 6 1.42 -9.57 17.95
N ASN A 7 1.48 -10.85 17.58
CA ASN A 7 1.57 -11.22 16.17
C ASN A 7 0.31 -10.88 15.39
N ILE A 8 -0.84 -10.92 16.05
CA ILE A 8 -2.11 -10.57 15.42
C ILE A 8 -2.17 -9.07 15.07
N LEU A 9 -1.44 -8.23 15.80
CA LEU A 9 -1.47 -6.78 15.57
C LEU A 9 -0.76 -6.35 14.28
N ILE A 10 0.05 -7.23 13.70
CA ILE A 10 0.74 -6.94 12.46
C ILE A 10 0.23 -7.89 11.38
N MET A 11 -0.54 -7.37 10.44
CA MET A 11 -1.06 -8.18 9.34
C MET A 11 -0.05 -8.35 8.22
N ALA A 12 0.73 -7.32 7.94
CA ALA A 12 1.68 -7.35 6.84
C ALA A 12 2.79 -6.34 7.07
N LYS A 13 3.98 -6.69 6.59
CA LYS A 13 5.09 -5.75 6.48
C LYS A 13 5.34 -5.56 5.00
N ILE A 14 5.30 -4.32 4.55
CA ILE A 14 5.50 -3.99 3.15
C ILE A 14 6.57 -2.92 3.01
N GLN A 15 7.00 -2.68 1.77
CA GLN A 15 7.83 -1.53 1.45
C GLN A 15 6.99 -0.54 0.68
N LEU A 16 7.04 0.72 1.08
CA LEU A 16 6.38 1.81 0.38
C LEU A 16 7.45 2.82 -0.01
N ASN A 17 7.72 2.91 -1.30
CA ASN A 17 8.81 3.76 -1.84
C ASN A 17 10.12 3.51 -1.07
N GLY A 18 10.47 2.25 -0.88
CA GLY A 18 11.70 1.85 -0.20
C GLY A 18 11.65 1.87 1.31
N ARG A 19 10.59 2.37 1.90
CA ARG A 19 10.44 2.41 3.36
C ARG A 19 9.64 1.22 3.85
N LYS A 20 10.11 0.61 4.93
CA LYS A 20 9.36 -0.49 5.55
C LYS A 20 8.26 0.07 6.41
N ILE A 21 7.04 -0.39 6.18
CA ILE A 21 5.90 -0.02 7.01
C ILE A 21 5.13 -1.26 7.43
N GLU A 22 4.47 -1.17 8.57
CA GLU A 22 3.67 -2.26 9.11
C GLU A 22 2.19 -1.92 8.98
N LEU A 23 1.44 -2.89 8.48
CA LEU A 23 0.00 -2.79 8.37
C LEU A 23 -0.63 -3.64 9.45
N LYS A 24 -1.39 -3.03 10.34
CA LYS A 24 -2.05 -3.73 11.44
C LYS A 24 -3.42 -4.27 11.05
N ASN A 25 -3.95 -3.76 9.97
CA ASN A 25 -5.23 -4.16 9.43
C ASN A 25 -5.10 -4.45 7.96
N LYS A 26 -6.09 -5.13 7.41
CA LYS A 26 -6.17 -5.36 5.98
C LYS A 26 -6.30 -4.02 5.25
N HIS A 27 -5.45 -3.79 4.29
CA HIS A 27 -5.47 -2.57 3.49
C HIS A 27 -5.55 -2.90 2.01
N THR A 28 -6.45 -2.22 1.31
CA THR A 28 -6.37 -2.15 -0.14
C THR A 28 -5.37 -1.05 -0.50
N ILE A 29 -4.96 -1.01 -1.77
CA ILE A 29 -4.12 0.09 -2.23
C ILE A 29 -4.79 1.43 -1.95
N LEU A 30 -6.09 1.52 -2.25
CA LEU A 30 -6.82 2.76 -2.03
C LEU A 30 -6.85 3.16 -0.56
N ALA A 31 -7.05 2.19 0.34
CA ALA A 31 -7.04 2.48 1.78
C ALA A 31 -5.70 3.03 2.24
N LEU A 32 -4.60 2.46 1.71
CA LEU A 32 -3.27 2.97 2.06
C LEU A 32 -3.05 4.38 1.53
N LEU A 33 -3.47 4.66 0.30
CA LEU A 33 -3.37 6.01 -0.26
C LEU A 33 -4.13 7.02 0.59
N LYS A 34 -5.34 6.66 1.03
CA LYS A 34 -6.13 7.53 1.89
C LYS A 34 -5.48 7.77 3.24
N ARG A 35 -4.86 6.74 3.80
CA ARG A 35 -4.12 6.87 5.07
C ARG A 35 -3.05 7.94 4.98
N TYR A 36 -2.38 8.05 3.85
CA TYR A 36 -1.32 9.03 3.63
C TYR A 36 -1.83 10.29 2.94
N LYS A 37 -3.15 10.43 2.78
CA LYS A 37 -3.77 11.61 2.15
C LYS A 37 -3.26 11.85 0.73
N ILE A 38 -3.05 10.79 -0.01
CA ILE A 38 -2.57 10.84 -1.38
C ILE A 38 -3.76 10.75 -2.33
N ASP A 39 -3.85 11.70 -3.25
CA ASP A 39 -4.89 11.71 -4.26
C ASP A 39 -4.56 10.68 -5.35
N SER A 40 -5.39 9.65 -5.46
CA SER A 40 -5.16 8.56 -6.40
C SER A 40 -5.18 9.01 -7.87
N LYS A 41 -5.77 10.17 -8.14
CA LYS A 41 -5.84 10.70 -9.51
C LYS A 41 -4.55 11.33 -9.97
N LYS A 42 -3.63 11.60 -9.06
CA LYS A 42 -2.39 12.33 -9.35
C LYS A 42 -1.16 11.44 -9.35
N ILE A 43 -1.34 10.15 -9.16
CA ILE A 43 -0.21 9.23 -9.01
C ILE A 43 -0.44 7.94 -9.80
N ALA A 44 0.64 7.25 -10.01
CA ALA A 44 0.63 5.87 -10.50
C ALA A 44 1.16 4.96 -9.39
N VAL A 45 0.63 3.75 -9.32
CA VAL A 45 1.07 2.75 -8.35
C VAL A 45 1.68 1.58 -9.07
N GLU A 46 2.85 1.19 -8.61
CA GLU A 46 3.51 -0.03 -9.04
C GLU A 46 3.54 -0.98 -7.85
N LEU A 47 3.10 -2.20 -8.04
CA LEU A 47 3.08 -3.22 -7.00
C LEU A 47 3.89 -4.41 -7.48
N ASN A 48 5.00 -4.67 -6.78
CA ASN A 48 5.90 -5.78 -7.12
C ASN A 48 6.36 -5.73 -8.58
N GLY A 49 6.67 -4.54 -9.05
CA GLY A 49 7.17 -4.33 -10.40
C GLY A 49 6.10 -4.20 -11.48
N LYS A 50 4.83 -4.23 -11.10
CA LYS A 50 3.73 -4.14 -12.07
C LYS A 50 2.89 -2.90 -11.81
N ILE A 51 2.58 -2.17 -12.87
CA ILE A 51 1.67 -1.02 -12.75
C ILE A 51 0.26 -1.52 -12.54
N ILE A 52 -0.40 -0.98 -11.53
CA ILE A 52 -1.76 -1.34 -11.19
C ILE A 52 -2.72 -0.32 -11.79
N ASN A 53 -3.73 -0.80 -12.48
CA ASN A 53 -4.76 0.06 -13.02
C ASN A 53 -5.53 0.72 -11.87
N ARG A 54 -5.83 2.02 -12.03
CA ARG A 54 -6.50 2.79 -10.96
C ARG A 54 -7.81 2.17 -10.51
N ASN A 55 -8.58 1.59 -11.42
CA ASN A 55 -9.86 0.97 -11.07
C ASN A 55 -9.70 -0.28 -10.19
N LYS A 56 -8.47 -0.75 -10.00
CA LYS A 56 -8.18 -1.88 -9.13
C LYS A 56 -7.72 -1.47 -7.74
N TYR A 57 -7.49 -0.20 -7.49
CA TYR A 57 -6.97 0.24 -6.18
C TYR A 57 -7.88 -0.13 -5.03
N LYS A 58 -9.18 -0.15 -5.26
CA LYS A 58 -10.16 -0.46 -4.20
C LYS A 58 -10.34 -1.95 -3.94
N ILE A 59 -9.78 -2.81 -4.81
CA ILE A 59 -9.95 -4.26 -4.66
C ILE A 59 -8.64 -5.01 -4.41
N VAL A 60 -7.50 -4.47 -4.82
CA VAL A 60 -6.22 -5.13 -4.60
C VAL A 60 -5.77 -4.90 -3.17
N CYS A 61 -5.63 -5.99 -2.41
CA CYS A 61 -5.18 -5.94 -1.03
C CYS A 61 -3.68 -6.13 -0.96
N LEU A 62 -3.05 -5.39 -0.04
CA LEU A 62 -1.62 -5.50 0.20
C LEU A 62 -1.33 -6.71 1.07
N LYS A 63 -0.25 -7.39 0.75
CA LYS A 63 0.16 -8.62 1.43
C LYS A 63 1.54 -8.45 2.02
N ASN A 64 1.87 -9.33 2.96
CA ASN A 64 3.20 -9.35 3.54
C ASN A 64 4.27 -9.45 2.44
N LYS A 65 5.32 -8.65 2.58
CA LYS A 65 6.47 -8.58 1.67
C LYS A 65 6.19 -7.88 0.33
N ASP A 66 5.02 -7.28 0.16
CA ASP A 66 4.75 -6.50 -1.03
C ASP A 66 5.66 -5.28 -1.10
N LYS A 67 6.05 -4.93 -2.32
CA LYS A 67 6.76 -3.68 -2.61
C LYS A 67 5.85 -2.79 -3.43
N MET A 68 5.48 -1.68 -2.87
CA MET A 68 4.62 -0.71 -3.53
C MET A 68 5.39 0.58 -3.76
N GLU A 69 5.31 1.10 -4.95
CA GLU A 69 5.90 2.38 -5.30
C GLU A 69 4.83 3.32 -5.82
N ILE A 70 4.90 4.55 -5.38
CA ILE A 70 3.98 5.60 -5.79
C ILE A 70 4.79 6.65 -6.55
N VAL A 71 4.37 6.95 -7.76
CA VAL A 71 5.03 7.93 -8.61
C VAL A 71 4.04 9.04 -8.94
N ASN A 72 4.45 10.27 -8.72
CA ASN A 72 3.62 11.42 -9.07
C ASN A 72 3.69 11.66 -10.58
N PHE A 73 2.56 12.01 -11.17
CA PHE A 73 2.55 12.46 -12.53
C PHE A 73 3.19 13.85 -12.60
N ILE A 74 4.03 14.05 -13.59
CA ILE A 74 4.69 15.32 -13.82
C ILE A 74 3.99 16.01 -14.99
N GLY A 75 3.81 17.32 -14.87
CA GLY A 75 3.23 18.09 -15.95
C GLY A 75 1.72 18.04 -16.02
N GLY A 76 1.08 17.76 -14.91
CA GLY A 76 -0.36 17.85 -14.82
C GLY A 76 -1.09 16.84 -15.69
N GLY A 77 -0.52 15.69 -15.80
CA GLY A 77 -1.12 14.63 -16.60
C GLY A 77 -2.53 14.28 -16.21
#